data_ecd025c91732d7d4864b8d7c393e1f38
#
_entry.id   ecd025c91732d7d4864b8d7c393e1f38
#
_cell.length_a   1.000
_cell.length_b   1.000
_cell.length_c   1.000
_cell.angle_alpha   90.00
_cell.angle_beta   90.00
_cell.angle_gamma   90.00
#
_symmetry.space_group_name_H-M   'P 1'
#
loop_
_entity.id
_entity.type
_entity.pdbx_description
1 polymer ?
#
loop_
_entity_poly.entity_id
_entity_poly.type
_entity_poly.pdbx_seq_one_letter_code
_entity_poly.pdbx_strand_id
1 'polypeptide(L)'
;MVVEELHSDPSRNRKLCAFSSAKHGRLLHLVEEVAYDEIDVFVPSGNSYRHKVAQKTASIASRSGELGSAITFSASDPSSLVEAVFENHLEAYQALRSNYEMALTGGKLETIVCGIAAATLPVNRVVYVRPAEFDAENFSKGIGETHVYEFKSSCQAQ
;
A
#
# COMPACT_ATOMS: atom_id res chain seq x y z
N MET A 1 -10.41 -2.28 -10.82
CA MET A 1 -9.63 -2.82 -11.95
C MET A 1 -8.48 -3.60 -11.36
N VAL A 2 -8.42 -4.88 -11.64
CA VAL A 2 -7.32 -5.77 -11.24
C VAL A 2 -6.29 -5.71 -12.36
N VAL A 3 -5.02 -5.42 -12.04
CA VAL A 3 -4.04 -5.11 -13.08
C VAL A 3 -3.23 -6.32 -13.52
N GLU A 4 -3.09 -7.38 -12.73
CA GLU A 4 -2.54 -8.68 -13.15
C GLU A 4 -2.76 -9.71 -12.05
N GLU A 5 -3.20 -10.89 -12.44
CA GLU A 5 -3.19 -12.07 -11.57
C GLU A 5 -1.97 -12.93 -11.94
N LEU A 6 -0.93 -12.83 -11.16
CA LEU A 6 -0.05 -13.97 -11.00
C LEU A 6 -0.85 -15.02 -10.25
N HIS A 7 -0.84 -16.27 -10.70
CA HIS A 7 -1.68 -17.33 -10.14
C HIS A 7 -1.68 -17.32 -8.62
N SER A 8 -2.81 -16.89 -8.05
CA SER A 8 -3.05 -17.00 -6.62
C SER A 8 -3.33 -18.47 -6.28
N ASP A 9 -2.67 -19.00 -5.27
CA ASP A 9 -2.94 -20.32 -4.76
C ASP A 9 -4.11 -20.24 -3.76
N PRO A 10 -5.29 -20.78 -4.06
CA PRO A 10 -6.45 -20.66 -3.19
C PRO A 10 -6.30 -21.37 -1.84
N SER A 11 -5.29 -22.23 -1.70
CA SER A 11 -4.97 -22.92 -0.43
C SER A 11 -4.12 -22.08 0.52
N ARG A 12 -3.61 -20.93 0.05
CA ARG A 12 -2.76 -20.04 0.86
C ARG A 12 -3.55 -18.88 1.42
N ASN A 13 -3.12 -18.41 2.58
CA ASN A 13 -3.61 -17.19 3.17
C ASN A 13 -3.42 -15.99 2.24
N ARG A 14 -4.29 -15.00 2.36
CA ARG A 14 -4.22 -13.76 1.60
C ARG A 14 -3.69 -12.65 2.49
N LYS A 15 -2.53 -12.10 2.13
CA LYS A 15 -1.94 -10.94 2.80
C LYS A 15 -2.10 -9.70 1.94
N LEU A 16 -2.71 -8.66 2.50
CA LEU A 16 -2.85 -7.36 1.90
C LEU A 16 -1.77 -6.41 2.41
N CYS A 17 -1.00 -5.83 1.52
CA CYS A 17 -0.19 -4.64 1.75
C CYS A 17 -0.94 -3.41 1.22
N ALA A 18 -1.32 -2.51 2.10
CA ALA A 18 -2.10 -1.33 1.75
C ALA A 18 -1.48 -0.04 2.31
N PHE A 19 -1.95 1.10 1.84
CA PHE A 19 -1.46 2.40 2.27
C PHE A 19 -2.62 3.26 2.77
N SER A 20 -2.43 3.88 3.93
CA SER A 20 -3.41 4.79 4.50
C SER A 20 -3.08 6.24 4.19
N SER A 21 -4.11 6.99 3.88
CA SER A 21 -4.05 8.43 3.66
C SER A 21 -5.18 9.14 4.39
N ALA A 22 -5.20 10.48 4.35
CA ALA A 22 -6.30 11.25 4.90
C ALA A 22 -7.64 11.01 4.16
N LYS A 23 -7.59 10.43 2.94
CA LYS A 23 -8.76 10.00 2.17
C LYS A 23 -9.02 8.51 2.45
N HIS A 24 -9.60 8.22 3.59
CA HIS A 24 -9.72 6.87 4.16
C HIS A 24 -10.76 5.96 3.48
N GLY A 25 -11.72 6.51 2.74
CA GLY A 25 -12.85 5.73 2.22
C GLY A 25 -12.44 4.54 1.35
N ARG A 26 -11.42 4.69 0.51
CA ARG A 26 -10.99 3.61 -0.39
C ARG A 26 -10.45 2.38 0.34
N LEU A 27 -9.61 2.60 1.35
CA LEU A 27 -9.03 1.51 2.13
C LEU A 27 -10.08 0.78 2.93
N LEU A 28 -10.93 1.52 3.64
CA LEU A 28 -12.01 0.91 4.43
C LEU A 28 -12.98 0.12 3.56
N HIS A 29 -13.40 0.69 2.43
CA HIS A 29 -14.26 -0.01 1.49
C HIS A 29 -13.63 -1.32 0.98
N LEU A 30 -12.33 -1.30 0.65
CA LEU A 30 -11.64 -2.50 0.20
C LEU A 30 -11.67 -3.62 1.25
N VAL A 31 -11.35 -3.30 2.51
CA VAL A 31 -11.29 -4.31 3.58
C VAL A 31 -12.67 -4.75 4.08
N GLU A 32 -13.72 -4.00 3.77
CA GLU A 32 -15.12 -4.39 4.00
C GLU A 32 -15.64 -5.34 2.91
N GLU A 33 -15.23 -5.12 1.65
CA GLU A 33 -15.70 -5.89 0.49
C GLU A 33 -14.90 -7.19 0.28
N VAL A 34 -13.64 -7.22 0.69
CA VAL A 34 -12.74 -8.33 0.43
C VAL A 34 -12.14 -8.84 1.73
N ALA A 35 -12.36 -10.12 2.01
CA ALA A 35 -11.75 -10.78 3.17
C ALA A 35 -10.26 -11.07 2.92
N TYR A 36 -9.43 -10.64 3.86
CA TYR A 36 -8.00 -10.94 3.93
C TYR A 36 -7.68 -11.58 5.29
N ASP A 37 -6.75 -12.52 5.29
CA ASP A 37 -6.29 -13.17 6.53
C ASP A 37 -5.32 -12.24 7.29
N GLU A 38 -4.49 -11.52 6.55
CA GLU A 38 -3.53 -10.56 7.12
C GLU A 38 -3.58 -9.22 6.36
N ILE A 39 -3.59 -8.12 7.11
CA ILE A 39 -3.66 -6.77 6.53
C ILE A 39 -2.59 -5.88 7.16
N ASP A 40 -1.52 -5.61 6.42
CA ASP A 40 -0.51 -4.62 6.81
C ASP A 40 -0.76 -3.30 6.11
N VAL A 41 -0.85 -2.23 6.90
CA VAL A 41 -1.17 -0.89 6.41
C VAL A 41 -0.03 0.07 6.69
N PHE A 42 0.63 0.50 5.64
CA PHE A 42 1.65 1.55 5.70
C PHE A 42 1.02 2.91 5.86
N VAL A 43 1.51 3.69 6.82
CA VAL A 43 0.98 5.01 7.14
C VAL A 43 2.12 6.02 7.31
N PRO A 44 2.03 7.20 6.67
CA PRO A 44 3.07 8.22 6.82
C PRO A 44 3.11 8.75 8.26
N SER A 45 4.32 8.91 8.79
CA SER A 45 4.57 9.54 10.09
C SER A 45 4.23 11.03 10.05
N GLY A 46 3.74 11.58 11.17
CA GLY A 46 3.48 13.00 11.31
C GLY A 46 2.43 13.29 12.38
N ASN A 47 2.35 14.58 12.77
CA ASN A 47 1.50 15.04 13.87
C ASN A 47 0.31 15.89 13.41
N SER A 48 0.18 16.18 12.12
CA SER A 48 -0.96 16.96 11.62
C SER A 48 -2.28 16.18 11.78
N TYR A 49 -3.39 16.90 11.72
CA TYR A 49 -4.72 16.27 11.75
C TYR A 49 -4.86 15.19 10.66
N ARG A 50 -4.34 15.44 9.45
CA ARG A 50 -4.37 14.47 8.35
C ARG A 50 -3.60 13.19 8.66
N HIS A 51 -2.43 13.30 9.31
CA HIS A 51 -1.65 12.13 9.73
C HIS A 51 -2.38 11.34 10.81
N LYS A 52 -3.00 12.01 11.78
CA LYS A 52 -3.80 11.33 12.83
C LYS A 52 -5.00 10.58 12.24
N VAL A 53 -5.68 11.16 11.25
CA VAL A 53 -6.76 10.47 10.52
C VAL A 53 -6.22 9.24 9.79
N ALA A 54 -5.10 9.36 9.07
CA ALA A 54 -4.48 8.26 8.38
C ALA A 54 -4.06 7.13 9.34
N GLN A 55 -3.45 7.47 10.48
CA GLN A 55 -3.05 6.51 11.51
C GLN A 55 -4.25 5.76 12.10
N LYS A 56 -5.33 6.48 12.41
CA LYS A 56 -6.56 5.87 12.91
C LYS A 56 -7.16 4.91 11.88
N THR A 57 -7.20 5.32 10.62
CA THR A 57 -7.70 4.49 9.51
C THR A 57 -6.84 3.23 9.34
N ALA A 58 -5.51 3.37 9.38
CA ALA A 58 -4.60 2.23 9.30
C ALA A 58 -4.85 1.24 10.44
N SER A 59 -5.01 1.73 11.67
CA SER A 59 -5.31 0.90 12.84
C SER A 59 -6.67 0.19 12.75
N ILE A 60 -7.67 0.79 12.12
CA ILE A 60 -8.97 0.14 11.90
C ILE A 60 -8.84 -0.92 10.81
N ALA A 61 -8.25 -0.58 9.67
CA ALA A 61 -8.14 -1.48 8.53
C ALA A 61 -7.28 -2.71 8.85
N SER A 62 -6.16 -2.54 9.56
CA SER A 62 -5.29 -3.68 9.93
C SER A 62 -5.97 -4.69 10.85
N ARG A 63 -7.00 -4.28 11.60
CA ARG A 63 -7.79 -5.16 12.48
C ARG A 63 -8.95 -5.85 11.75
N SER A 64 -9.18 -5.57 10.48
CA SER A 64 -10.23 -6.25 9.70
C SER A 64 -9.80 -7.64 9.24
N GLY A 65 -8.48 -7.95 9.26
CA GLY A 65 -7.95 -9.31 9.11
C GLY A 65 -7.79 -10.02 10.46
N GLU A 66 -7.50 -11.31 10.44
CA GLU A 66 -7.15 -12.06 11.65
C GLU A 66 -5.81 -11.60 12.23
N LEU A 67 -4.88 -11.25 11.35
CA LEU A 67 -3.56 -10.72 11.65
C LEU A 67 -3.35 -9.41 10.89
N GLY A 68 -2.42 -8.59 11.35
CA GLY A 68 -2.01 -7.41 10.63
C GLY A 68 -1.52 -6.28 11.53
N SER A 69 -0.88 -5.32 10.93
CA SER A 69 -0.26 -4.20 11.64
C SER A 69 -0.38 -2.88 10.88
N ALA A 70 -0.28 -1.77 11.63
CA ALA A 70 -0.08 -0.45 11.07
C ALA A 70 1.41 -0.10 11.15
N ILE A 71 2.05 0.03 9.98
CA ILE A 71 3.50 0.24 9.85
C ILE A 71 3.75 1.70 9.49
N THR A 72 4.50 2.40 10.33
CA THR A 72 4.79 3.83 10.12
C THR A 72 6.05 4.00 9.27
N PHE A 73 5.99 4.86 8.26
CA PHE A 73 7.14 5.23 7.44
C PHE A 73 7.34 6.75 7.39
N SER A 74 8.55 7.20 7.03
CA SER A 74 8.85 8.62 6.83
C SER A 74 8.57 9.05 5.39
N ALA A 75 7.65 9.99 5.21
CA ALA A 75 7.35 10.54 3.87
C ALA A 75 8.52 11.33 3.27
N SER A 76 9.50 11.76 4.08
CA SER A 76 10.72 12.42 3.62
C SER A 76 11.83 11.46 3.19
N ASP A 77 11.66 10.16 3.45
CA ASP A 77 12.60 9.10 3.08
C ASP A 77 11.90 8.01 2.27
N PRO A 78 11.81 8.18 0.94
CA PRO A 78 11.18 7.18 0.07
C PRO A 78 11.91 5.83 0.06
N SER A 79 13.23 5.82 0.32
CA SER A 79 14.01 4.59 0.34
C SER A 79 13.56 3.69 1.48
N SER A 80 13.30 4.27 2.65
CA SER A 80 12.79 3.52 3.80
C SER A 80 11.43 2.87 3.53
N LEU A 81 10.57 3.51 2.74
CA LEU A 81 9.31 2.92 2.34
C LEU A 81 9.49 1.75 1.37
N VAL A 82 10.38 1.89 0.39
CA VAL A 82 10.71 0.79 -0.54
C VAL A 82 11.23 -0.41 0.25
N GLU A 83 12.23 -0.20 1.11
CA GLU A 83 12.81 -1.25 1.95
C GLU A 83 11.74 -1.94 2.81
N ALA A 84 10.90 -1.17 3.51
CA ALA A 84 9.85 -1.71 4.36
C ALA A 84 8.80 -2.54 3.58
N VAL A 85 8.45 -2.13 2.36
CA VAL A 85 7.55 -2.92 1.49
C VAL A 85 8.22 -4.20 1.02
N PHE A 86 9.51 -4.16 0.68
CA PHE A 86 10.28 -5.34 0.28
C PHE A 86 10.43 -6.33 1.44
N GLU A 87 10.72 -5.87 2.65
CA GLU A 87 10.79 -6.71 3.85
C GLU A 87 9.44 -7.34 4.16
N ASN A 88 8.35 -6.58 4.07
CA ASN A 88 7.00 -7.07 4.28
C ASN A 88 6.61 -8.18 3.27
N HIS A 89 7.00 -7.98 1.99
CA HIS A 89 6.82 -9.00 0.97
C HIS A 89 7.66 -10.25 1.26
N LEU A 90 8.94 -10.06 1.62
CA LEU A 90 9.85 -11.16 1.89
C LEU A 90 9.35 -12.04 3.04
N GLU A 91 8.85 -11.41 4.10
CA GLU A 91 8.23 -12.10 5.23
C GLU A 91 7.02 -12.92 4.79
N ALA A 92 6.11 -12.30 4.03
CA ALA A 92 4.91 -12.98 3.53
C ALA A 92 5.23 -14.16 2.61
N TYR A 93 6.23 -13.99 1.74
CA TYR A 93 6.57 -14.98 0.74
C TYR A 93 7.39 -16.15 1.31
N GLN A 94 8.41 -15.86 2.13
CA GLN A 94 9.32 -16.86 2.66
C GLN A 94 8.81 -17.54 3.93
N ALA A 95 8.30 -16.79 4.89
CA ALA A 95 7.88 -17.29 6.18
C ALA A 95 6.46 -17.85 6.15
N LEU A 96 5.52 -17.12 5.59
CA LEU A 96 4.09 -17.42 5.66
C LEU A 96 3.56 -18.09 4.39
N ARG A 97 4.28 -18.02 3.27
CA ARG A 97 3.86 -18.52 1.96
C ARG A 97 2.45 -18.04 1.57
N SER A 98 2.16 -16.79 1.87
CA SER A 98 0.87 -16.17 1.57
C SER A 98 0.79 -15.70 0.13
N ASN A 99 -0.41 -15.59 -0.41
CA ASN A 99 -0.67 -14.78 -1.59
C ASN A 99 -0.53 -13.32 -1.20
N TYR A 100 0.42 -12.62 -1.82
CA TYR A 100 0.72 -11.23 -1.50
C TYR A 100 0.00 -10.29 -2.48
N GLU A 101 -0.89 -9.49 -1.95
CA GLU A 101 -1.67 -8.52 -2.71
C GLU A 101 -1.33 -7.10 -2.27
N MET A 102 -1.30 -6.16 -3.21
CA MET A 102 -1.03 -4.75 -2.93
C MET A 102 -2.21 -3.88 -3.31
N ALA A 103 -2.56 -2.90 -2.47
CA ALA A 103 -3.65 -1.98 -2.76
C ALA A 103 -3.15 -0.54 -3.00
N LEU A 104 -3.55 0.04 -4.13
CA LEU A 104 -3.26 1.43 -4.50
C LEU A 104 -4.23 2.39 -3.79
N THR A 105 -4.16 2.44 -2.46
CA THR A 105 -5.04 3.26 -1.61
C THR A 105 -4.37 4.51 -1.03
N GLY A 106 -3.06 4.65 -1.21
CA GLY A 106 -2.24 5.77 -0.74
C GLY A 106 -2.18 6.97 -1.69
N GLY A 107 -1.13 7.76 -1.53
CA GLY A 107 -0.80 8.90 -2.36
C GLY A 107 0.08 8.52 -3.57
N LYS A 108 0.69 9.52 -4.18
CA LYS A 108 1.52 9.33 -5.39
C LYS A 108 2.80 8.55 -5.10
N LEU A 109 3.47 8.83 -3.97
CA LEU A 109 4.70 8.15 -3.58
C LEU A 109 4.44 6.66 -3.37
N GLU A 110 3.41 6.32 -2.61
CA GLU A 110 3.03 4.94 -2.32
C GLU A 110 2.64 4.19 -3.60
N THR A 111 1.98 4.88 -4.55
CA THR A 111 1.65 4.30 -5.86
C THR A 111 2.92 3.98 -6.67
N ILE A 112 3.94 4.84 -6.62
CA ILE A 112 5.23 4.59 -7.28
C ILE A 112 5.93 3.39 -6.64
N VAL A 113 5.96 3.31 -5.31
CA VAL A 113 6.55 2.20 -4.58
C VAL A 113 5.84 0.88 -4.89
N CYS A 114 4.50 0.87 -4.95
CA CYS A 114 3.74 -0.28 -5.43
C CYS A 114 4.13 -0.71 -6.84
N GLY A 115 4.32 0.26 -7.74
CA GLY A 115 4.75 -0.02 -9.12
C GLY A 115 6.14 -0.67 -9.17
N ILE A 116 7.09 -0.17 -8.38
CA ILE A 116 8.44 -0.75 -8.26
C ILE A 116 8.35 -2.17 -7.70
N ALA A 117 7.61 -2.37 -6.61
CA ALA A 117 7.44 -3.68 -5.99
C ALA A 117 6.79 -4.68 -6.96
N ALA A 118 5.71 -4.30 -7.64
CA ALA A 118 5.03 -5.16 -8.61
C ALA A 118 5.89 -5.51 -9.83
N ALA A 119 6.84 -4.63 -10.20
CA ALA A 119 7.77 -4.88 -11.31
C ALA A 119 8.97 -5.77 -10.92
N THR A 120 9.29 -5.87 -9.62
CA THR A 120 10.53 -6.51 -9.14
C THR A 120 10.29 -7.72 -8.25
N LEU A 121 9.10 -7.84 -7.66
CA LEU A 121 8.74 -8.91 -6.72
C LEU A 121 7.58 -9.74 -7.29
N PRO A 122 7.48 -11.02 -6.91
CA PRO A 122 6.32 -11.86 -7.26
C PRO A 122 5.08 -11.44 -6.43
N VAL A 123 4.38 -10.42 -6.91
CA VAL A 123 3.12 -9.95 -6.34
C VAL A 123 1.96 -10.67 -7.04
N ASN A 124 1.07 -11.30 -6.26
CA ASN A 124 -0.04 -12.07 -6.82
C ASN A 124 -1.12 -11.15 -7.43
N ARG A 125 -1.34 -9.99 -6.82
CA ARG A 125 -2.39 -9.08 -7.28
C ARG A 125 -2.11 -7.63 -6.90
N VAL A 126 -2.41 -6.70 -7.79
CA VAL A 126 -2.46 -5.27 -7.48
C VAL A 126 -3.90 -4.78 -7.63
N VAL A 127 -4.45 -4.26 -6.55
CA VAL A 127 -5.86 -3.83 -6.46
C VAL A 127 -5.94 -2.31 -6.51
N TYR A 128 -6.74 -1.81 -7.42
CA TYR A 128 -7.08 -0.38 -7.49
C TYR A 128 -8.56 -0.18 -7.19
N VAL A 129 -8.84 0.57 -6.13
CA VAL A 129 -10.20 0.97 -5.80
C VAL A 129 -10.58 2.22 -6.56
N ARG A 130 -11.45 2.07 -7.56
CA ARG A 130 -11.95 3.21 -8.34
C ARG A 130 -12.95 4.00 -7.50
N PRO A 131 -12.76 5.33 -7.32
CA PRO A 131 -13.79 6.15 -6.70
C PRO A 131 -15.07 6.15 -7.56
N ALA A 132 -16.23 6.05 -6.91
CA ALA A 132 -17.52 6.09 -7.59
C ALA A 132 -17.78 7.47 -8.23
N GLU A 133 -17.32 8.52 -7.57
CA GLU A 133 -17.42 9.90 -8.03
C GLU A 133 -16.07 10.60 -8.01
N PHE A 134 -15.82 11.43 -9.00
CA PHE A 134 -14.63 12.26 -9.09
C PHE A 134 -15.04 13.71 -8.83
N ASP A 135 -14.67 14.24 -7.68
CA ASP A 135 -14.86 15.64 -7.32
C ASP A 135 -13.64 16.47 -7.78
N ALA A 136 -13.75 17.05 -8.98
CA ALA A 136 -12.69 17.82 -9.58
C ALA A 136 -12.39 19.12 -8.79
N GLU A 137 -13.39 19.71 -8.14
CA GLU A 137 -13.24 20.99 -7.42
C GLU A 137 -12.45 20.81 -6.11
N ASN A 138 -12.56 19.66 -5.48
CA ASN A 138 -11.87 19.35 -4.23
C ASN A 138 -10.63 18.45 -4.42
N PHE A 139 -10.27 18.12 -5.66
CA PHE A 139 -9.15 17.21 -5.93
C PHE A 139 -7.78 17.85 -5.67
N SER A 140 -7.59 19.12 -6.07
CA SER A 140 -6.40 19.87 -5.67
C SER A 140 -6.68 21.38 -5.67
N LYS A 141 -6.17 22.08 -4.65
CA LYS A 141 -6.23 23.55 -4.59
C LYS A 141 -4.80 24.10 -4.60
N GLY A 142 -4.44 24.77 -5.69
CA GLY A 142 -3.13 25.41 -5.86
C GLY A 142 -1.98 24.44 -6.17
N ILE A 143 -0.78 25.00 -6.25
CA ILE A 143 0.48 24.26 -6.43
C ILE A 143 1.17 24.23 -5.07
N GLY A 144 1.40 23.04 -4.55
CA GLY A 144 2.18 22.82 -3.33
C GLY A 144 3.67 22.70 -3.62
N GLU A 145 4.41 22.25 -2.62
CA GLU A 145 5.82 21.94 -2.76
C GLU A 145 6.04 20.82 -3.77
N THR A 146 7.03 20.98 -4.66
CA THR A 146 7.39 19.97 -5.66
C THR A 146 8.48 19.07 -5.10
N HIS A 147 8.22 17.77 -5.06
CA HIS A 147 9.20 16.76 -4.68
C HIS A 147 9.62 15.97 -5.92
N VAL A 148 10.93 15.78 -6.08
CA VAL A 148 11.51 14.96 -7.14
C VAL A 148 12.16 13.73 -6.50
N TYR A 149 11.74 12.55 -6.93
CA TYR A 149 12.31 11.28 -6.48
C TYR A 149 13.00 10.61 -7.66
N GLU A 150 14.25 10.19 -7.46
CA GLU A 150 15.02 9.45 -8.45
C GLU A 150 15.21 8.00 -7.97
N PHE A 151 14.72 7.06 -8.74
CA PHE A 151 14.87 5.63 -8.49
C PHE A 151 15.88 5.06 -9.48
N LYS A 152 16.96 4.46 -8.96
CA LYS A 152 18.00 3.83 -9.77
C LYS A 152 17.91 2.32 -9.64
N SER A 153 17.79 1.62 -10.75
CA SER A 153 17.96 0.18 -10.78
C SER A 153 19.44 -0.13 -10.70
N SER A 154 19.86 -0.86 -9.68
CA SER A 154 21.20 -1.45 -9.65
C SER A 154 21.19 -2.77 -10.43
N CYS A 155 21.04 -2.71 -11.76
CA CYS A 155 21.40 -3.83 -12.60
C CYS A 155 22.91 -4.00 -12.52
N GLN A 156 23.41 -4.86 -11.65
CA GLN A 156 24.72 -5.44 -11.82
C GLN A 156 24.63 -6.40 -13.00
N ALA A 157 25.18 -5.99 -14.13
CA ALA A 157 25.45 -6.91 -15.23
C ALA A 157 26.38 -8.00 -14.69
N GLN A 158 25.91 -9.23 -14.67
CA GLN A 158 26.75 -10.42 -14.54
C GLN A 158 27.32 -10.77 -15.90
#